data_b28d21730fdc79eac81ad0f6b38f98b8
#
_entry.id   b28d21730fdc79eac81ad0f6b38f98b8
#
_cell.length_a   1.000
_cell.length_b   1.000
_cell.length_c   1.000
_cell.angle_alpha   90.00
_cell.angle_beta   90.00
_cell.angle_gamma   90.00
#
_symmetry.space_group_name_H-M   'P 1'
#
loop_
_entity.id
_entity.type
_entity.pdbx_description
1 polymer ?
#
loop_
_entity_poly.entity_id
_entity_poly.type
_entity_poly.pdbx_seq_one_letter_code
_entity_poly.pdbx_strand_id
1 'polypeptide(L)'
;MSEKVLELRDVTMQFGGVVAVNNLSMEVRKGEIVSLIGPNGAGKTTVFNVITGVYVPTNGEVLLDDKVVVAGHPKGKMKKLYNGENAGKYTRMITKTPDKITRLGVARTFQNIRLFKSMTVFENVLVAKHMTRTSNVFSATFRLNHKEEEQMRKDTLELLKIVGLEAEKDELATSLPYGKQRRLEIARALATKPKFLLLDEPAAGMNPQETDELTAFIHDIRKTFDLTILLIEHHMNLVMDISDRIYVVDFGKLIASGTSDVIQKDKKVIDAYLGVVEDE
;
A
#
# COMPACT_ATOMS: atom_id res chain seq x y z
N MET A 1 -12.50 2.61 21.08
CA MET A 1 -11.49 1.91 20.26
C MET A 1 -11.50 2.55 18.89
N SER A 2 -10.34 2.91 18.32
CA SER A 2 -10.28 3.46 16.94
C SER A 2 -10.74 2.40 15.93
N GLU A 3 -11.47 2.86 14.89
CA GLU A 3 -12.03 2.03 13.83
C GLU A 3 -10.92 1.32 13.03
N LYS A 4 -11.05 0.03 12.78
CA LYS A 4 -10.11 -0.73 11.94
C LYS A 4 -10.41 -0.49 10.47
N VAL A 5 -9.42 0.00 9.73
CA VAL A 5 -9.52 0.17 8.27
C VAL A 5 -9.08 -1.10 7.55
N LEU A 6 -8.04 -1.76 8.06
CA LEU A 6 -7.54 -3.04 7.52
C LEU A 6 -7.39 -4.05 8.66
N GLU A 7 -7.78 -5.30 8.40
CA GLU A 7 -7.47 -6.44 9.25
C GLU A 7 -7.09 -7.65 8.38
N LEU A 8 -5.97 -8.27 8.68
CA LEU A 8 -5.56 -9.57 8.16
C LEU A 8 -5.79 -10.60 9.24
N ARG A 9 -6.43 -11.71 8.90
CA ARG A 9 -6.67 -12.85 9.81
C ARG A 9 -6.07 -14.11 9.25
N ASP A 10 -5.06 -14.63 9.95
CA ASP A 10 -4.41 -15.92 9.67
C ASP A 10 -3.98 -16.08 8.21
N VAL A 11 -3.51 -15.00 7.59
CA VAL A 11 -3.17 -14.99 6.17
C VAL A 11 -1.92 -15.84 5.92
N THR A 12 -2.11 -16.87 5.10
CA THR A 12 -1.02 -17.71 4.60
C THR A 12 -1.02 -17.66 3.07
N MET A 13 0.16 -17.40 2.49
CA MET A 13 0.36 -17.45 1.05
C MET A 13 1.50 -18.39 0.71
N GLN A 14 1.19 -19.48 0.01
CA GLN A 14 2.11 -20.51 -0.39
C GLN A 14 2.17 -20.63 -1.91
N PHE A 15 3.39 -20.60 -2.44
CA PHE A 15 3.69 -20.79 -3.85
C PHE A 15 4.39 -22.14 -4.03
N GLY A 16 3.66 -23.16 -4.49
CA GLY A 16 4.20 -24.52 -4.57
C GLY A 16 4.66 -25.02 -3.20
N GLY A 17 5.95 -25.26 -3.03
CA GLY A 17 6.55 -25.69 -1.76
C GLY A 17 6.99 -24.56 -0.83
N VAL A 18 6.96 -23.30 -1.29
CA VAL A 18 7.46 -22.14 -0.53
C VAL A 18 6.31 -21.40 0.14
N VAL A 19 6.35 -21.25 1.46
CA VAL A 19 5.42 -20.44 2.25
C VAL A 19 6.00 -19.03 2.37
N ALA A 20 5.49 -18.09 1.57
CA ALA A 20 5.97 -16.71 1.54
C ALA A 20 5.36 -15.83 2.64
N VAL A 21 4.15 -16.16 3.09
CA VAL A 21 3.49 -15.55 4.27
C VAL A 21 2.86 -16.69 5.05
N ASN A 22 3.09 -16.72 6.34
CA ASN A 22 2.71 -17.85 7.20
C ASN A 22 1.89 -17.35 8.40
N ASN A 23 0.59 -17.58 8.36
CA ASN A 23 -0.34 -17.32 9.45
C ASN A 23 -0.27 -15.86 9.99
N LEU A 24 -0.13 -14.88 9.10
CA LEU A 24 0.01 -13.48 9.46
C LEU A 24 -1.34 -12.89 9.86
N SER A 25 -1.41 -12.33 11.08
CA SER A 25 -2.51 -11.50 11.54
C SER A 25 -1.99 -10.12 11.92
N MET A 26 -2.60 -9.07 11.38
CA MET A 26 -2.27 -7.68 11.67
C MET A 26 -3.47 -6.77 11.43
N GLU A 27 -3.45 -5.58 12.01
CA GLU A 27 -4.50 -4.57 11.81
C GLU A 27 -3.91 -3.18 11.59
N VAL A 28 -4.65 -2.34 10.86
CA VAL A 28 -4.35 -0.91 10.70
C VAL A 28 -5.60 -0.13 11.08
N ARG A 29 -5.44 0.85 11.97
CA ARG A 29 -6.55 1.66 12.46
C ARG A 29 -6.62 2.98 11.70
N LYS A 30 -7.79 3.59 11.69
CA LYS A 30 -8.03 4.86 11.03
C LYS A 30 -7.05 5.93 11.51
N GLY A 31 -6.44 6.63 10.55
CA GLY A 31 -5.49 7.71 10.78
C GLY A 31 -4.08 7.27 11.20
N GLU A 32 -3.79 5.97 11.37
CA GLU A 32 -2.45 5.48 11.67
C GLU A 32 -1.54 5.47 10.43
N ILE A 33 -0.25 5.69 10.64
CA ILE A 33 0.82 5.22 9.77
C ILE A 33 1.40 3.95 10.38
N VAL A 34 1.19 2.83 9.71
CA VAL A 34 1.73 1.52 10.11
C VAL A 34 2.82 1.12 9.13
N SER A 35 3.96 0.70 9.63
CA SER A 35 5.02 0.14 8.80
C SER A 35 5.10 -1.38 8.92
N LEU A 36 5.26 -2.04 7.77
CA LEU A 36 5.57 -3.47 7.67
C LEU A 36 7.02 -3.62 7.22
N ILE A 37 7.90 -4.02 8.13
CA ILE A 37 9.34 -4.14 7.87
C ILE A 37 9.81 -5.59 7.99
N GLY A 38 11.05 -5.83 7.59
CA GLY A 38 11.70 -7.15 7.66
C GLY A 38 12.76 -7.30 6.59
N PRO A 39 13.61 -8.35 6.67
CA PRO A 39 14.64 -8.62 5.68
C PRO A 39 14.10 -8.82 4.26
N ASN A 40 15.00 -8.81 3.27
CA ASN A 40 14.65 -9.15 1.89
C ASN A 40 14.13 -10.58 1.82
N GLY A 41 13.02 -10.79 1.10
CA GLY A 41 12.38 -12.12 1.04
C GLY A 41 11.45 -12.46 2.21
N ALA A 42 11.31 -11.60 3.22
CA ALA A 42 10.43 -11.86 4.38
C ALA A 42 8.91 -11.90 4.05
N GLY A 43 8.51 -11.64 2.81
CA GLY A 43 7.11 -11.76 2.36
C GLY A 43 6.32 -10.44 2.30
N LYS A 44 6.92 -9.29 2.59
CA LYS A 44 6.26 -7.97 2.66
C LYS A 44 5.44 -7.64 1.40
N THR A 45 6.05 -7.69 0.22
CA THR A 45 5.38 -7.43 -1.06
C THR A 45 4.26 -8.44 -1.34
N THR A 46 4.41 -9.68 -0.87
CA THR A 46 3.35 -10.70 -0.96
C THR A 46 2.14 -10.31 -0.13
N VAL A 47 2.35 -9.77 1.08
CA VAL A 47 1.27 -9.22 1.93
C VAL A 47 0.52 -8.11 1.18
N PHE A 48 1.23 -7.14 0.58
CA PHE A 48 0.59 -6.08 -0.22
C PHE A 48 -0.21 -6.63 -1.39
N ASN A 49 0.32 -7.66 -2.07
CA ASN A 49 -0.39 -8.30 -3.19
C ASN A 49 -1.66 -9.03 -2.73
N VAL A 50 -1.68 -9.59 -1.53
CA VAL A 50 -2.89 -10.19 -0.94
C VAL A 50 -3.89 -9.10 -0.54
N ILE A 51 -3.45 -8.02 0.12
CA ILE A 51 -4.32 -6.90 0.52
C ILE A 51 -5.01 -6.29 -0.72
N THR A 52 -4.27 -6.13 -1.81
CA THR A 52 -4.79 -5.50 -3.05
C THR A 52 -5.49 -6.46 -3.99
N GLY A 53 -5.69 -7.73 -3.59
CA GLY A 53 -6.42 -8.73 -4.39
C GLY A 53 -5.68 -9.21 -5.65
N VAL A 54 -4.39 -8.91 -5.77
CA VAL A 54 -3.51 -9.48 -6.81
C VAL A 54 -3.34 -10.98 -6.58
N TYR A 55 -3.20 -11.37 -5.30
CA TYR A 55 -3.16 -12.77 -4.88
C TYR A 55 -4.33 -13.10 -3.95
N VAL A 56 -4.89 -14.29 -4.15
CA VAL A 56 -5.83 -14.89 -3.19
C VAL A 56 -4.99 -15.72 -2.22
N PRO A 57 -5.09 -15.51 -0.91
CA PRO A 57 -4.29 -16.27 0.04
C PRO A 57 -4.61 -17.76 -0.04
N THR A 58 -3.62 -18.59 0.26
CA THR A 58 -3.81 -20.04 0.38
C THR A 58 -4.77 -20.35 1.53
N ASN A 59 -4.73 -19.55 2.60
CA ASN A 59 -5.63 -19.63 3.75
C ASN A 59 -5.75 -18.26 4.43
N GLY A 60 -6.89 -17.98 5.08
CA GLY A 60 -7.10 -16.73 5.80
C GLY A 60 -7.90 -15.71 5.01
N GLU A 61 -8.06 -14.52 5.60
CA GLU A 61 -8.90 -13.47 5.01
C GLU A 61 -8.33 -12.07 5.26
N VAL A 62 -8.72 -11.15 4.38
CA VAL A 62 -8.44 -9.71 4.47
C VAL A 62 -9.77 -8.98 4.56
N LEU A 63 -9.88 -8.11 5.55
CA LEU A 63 -11.04 -7.25 5.76
C LEU A 63 -10.65 -5.79 5.56
N LEU A 64 -11.54 -5.04 4.91
CA LEU A 64 -11.53 -3.58 4.84
C LEU A 64 -12.83 -3.07 5.46
N ASP A 65 -12.75 -2.18 6.46
CA ASP A 65 -13.88 -1.68 7.25
C ASP A 65 -14.81 -2.85 7.68
N ASP A 66 -14.24 -3.84 8.33
CA ASP A 66 -14.91 -5.05 8.84
C ASP A 66 -15.58 -5.94 7.77
N LYS A 67 -15.39 -5.62 6.47
CA LYS A 67 -15.95 -6.42 5.37
C LYS A 67 -14.86 -7.25 4.71
N VAL A 68 -15.07 -8.56 4.61
CA VAL A 68 -14.14 -9.46 3.91
C VAL A 68 -14.09 -9.10 2.42
N VAL A 69 -12.89 -8.74 1.95
CA VAL A 69 -12.64 -8.36 0.54
C VAL A 69 -11.86 -9.41 -0.23
N VAL A 70 -10.98 -10.14 0.47
CA VAL A 70 -10.23 -11.28 -0.08
C VAL A 70 -10.25 -12.38 0.97
N ALA A 71 -10.55 -13.60 0.59
CA ALA A 71 -10.46 -14.77 1.45
C ALA A 71 -10.12 -16.00 0.63
N GLY A 72 -9.29 -16.86 1.19
CA GLY A 72 -8.88 -18.10 0.57
C GLY A 72 -8.91 -19.28 1.53
N HIS A 73 -8.98 -20.47 0.95
CA HIS A 73 -8.75 -21.74 1.64
C HIS A 73 -8.08 -22.72 0.68
N PRO A 74 -7.30 -23.70 1.18
CA PRO A 74 -6.57 -24.62 0.33
C PRO A 74 -7.50 -25.41 -0.62
N LYS A 75 -7.20 -25.40 -1.93
CA LYS A 75 -7.92 -26.15 -2.97
C LYS A 75 -6.97 -26.94 -3.85
N GLY A 76 -7.49 -28.01 -4.47
CA GLY A 76 -6.74 -28.82 -5.42
C GLY A 76 -5.43 -29.36 -4.83
N LYS A 77 -4.31 -29.13 -5.53
CA LYS A 77 -2.99 -29.56 -5.08
C LYS A 77 -2.59 -28.92 -3.73
N MET A 78 -2.98 -27.68 -3.51
CA MET A 78 -2.66 -26.96 -2.25
C MET A 78 -3.34 -27.58 -1.02
N LYS A 79 -4.50 -28.23 -1.18
CA LYS A 79 -5.15 -28.95 -0.08
C LYS A 79 -4.28 -30.08 0.48
N LYS A 80 -3.42 -30.69 -0.37
CA LYS A 80 -2.51 -31.76 0.06
C LYS A 80 -1.18 -31.21 0.64
N LEU A 81 -0.77 -30.03 0.22
CA LEU A 81 0.51 -29.43 0.60
C LEU A 81 0.42 -28.54 1.83
N TYR A 82 -0.74 -27.94 2.05
CA TYR A 82 -0.94 -26.99 3.15
C TYR A 82 -1.25 -27.72 4.46
N ASN A 83 -0.38 -27.54 5.46
CA ASN A 83 -0.49 -28.13 6.82
C ASN A 83 -0.53 -27.04 7.90
N GLY A 84 -1.02 -25.84 7.59
CA GLY A 84 -1.06 -24.73 8.54
C GLY A 84 -2.06 -24.94 9.69
N GLU A 85 -1.83 -24.27 10.81
CA GLU A 85 -2.62 -24.35 12.05
C GLU A 85 -4.11 -24.07 11.85
N ASN A 86 -4.44 -23.18 10.91
CA ASN A 86 -5.82 -22.77 10.62
C ASN A 86 -6.45 -23.54 9.44
N ALA A 87 -5.93 -24.73 9.13
CA ALA A 87 -6.51 -25.58 8.09
C ALA A 87 -7.98 -25.93 8.43
N GLY A 88 -8.89 -25.65 7.51
CA GLY A 88 -10.33 -25.88 7.70
C GLY A 88 -11.10 -24.77 8.40
N LYS A 89 -10.44 -23.78 9.00
CA LYS A 89 -11.12 -22.61 9.61
C LYS A 89 -11.81 -21.74 8.57
N TYR A 90 -11.19 -21.56 7.41
CA TYR A 90 -11.72 -20.77 6.31
C TYR A 90 -12.27 -21.71 5.22
N THR A 91 -13.52 -21.48 4.80
CA THR A 91 -14.22 -22.33 3.85
C THR A 91 -14.74 -21.58 2.63
N ARG A 92 -14.72 -20.26 2.67
CA ARG A 92 -15.18 -19.40 1.59
C ARG A 92 -14.01 -18.86 0.78
N MET A 93 -14.19 -18.76 -0.54
CA MET A 93 -13.29 -18.01 -1.41
C MET A 93 -13.97 -16.71 -1.80
N ILE A 94 -13.33 -15.60 -1.46
CA ILE A 94 -13.78 -14.25 -1.83
C ILE A 94 -12.61 -13.59 -2.55
N THR A 95 -12.87 -13.04 -3.72
CA THR A 95 -11.85 -12.34 -4.51
C THR A 95 -12.46 -11.09 -5.09
N LYS A 96 -12.03 -9.94 -4.56
CA LYS A 96 -12.24 -8.66 -5.24
C LYS A 96 -11.00 -8.37 -6.07
N THR A 97 -11.22 -7.97 -7.31
CA THR A 97 -10.15 -7.54 -8.21
C THR A 97 -9.56 -6.20 -7.75
N PRO A 98 -8.29 -5.87 -8.10
CA PRO A 98 -7.63 -4.64 -7.66
C PRO A 98 -8.43 -3.36 -7.94
N ASP A 99 -9.12 -3.29 -9.10
CA ASP A 99 -9.99 -2.15 -9.44
C ASP A 99 -11.17 -2.00 -8.46
N LYS A 100 -11.76 -3.12 -8.01
CA LYS A 100 -12.84 -3.12 -7.02
C LYS A 100 -12.33 -2.70 -5.64
N ILE A 101 -11.12 -3.11 -5.27
CA ILE A 101 -10.48 -2.71 -4.03
C ILE A 101 -10.14 -1.22 -4.06
N THR A 102 -9.65 -0.70 -5.18
CA THR A 102 -9.42 0.74 -5.36
C THR A 102 -10.71 1.54 -5.20
N ARG A 103 -11.84 1.06 -5.74
CA ARG A 103 -13.16 1.70 -5.55
C ARG A 103 -13.66 1.68 -4.11
N LEU A 104 -13.13 0.83 -3.25
CA LEU A 104 -13.38 0.85 -1.80
C LEU A 104 -12.55 1.90 -1.06
N GLY A 105 -11.74 2.68 -1.77
CA GLY A 105 -10.92 3.74 -1.21
C GLY A 105 -9.50 3.28 -0.83
N VAL A 106 -8.98 2.23 -1.46
CA VAL A 106 -7.59 1.78 -1.28
C VAL A 106 -6.78 2.18 -2.50
N ALA A 107 -5.67 2.90 -2.30
CA ALA A 107 -4.70 3.18 -3.36
C ALA A 107 -3.34 2.60 -3.01
N ARG A 108 -2.55 2.24 -4.02
CA ARG A 108 -1.21 1.70 -3.87
C ARG A 108 -0.24 2.36 -4.83
N THR A 109 0.94 2.73 -4.35
CA THR A 109 2.12 3.00 -5.17
C THR A 109 2.90 1.69 -5.37
N PHE A 110 3.87 1.71 -6.28
CA PHE A 110 4.70 0.55 -6.56
C PHE A 110 6.17 0.87 -6.29
N GLN A 111 6.97 -0.14 -5.94
CA GLN A 111 8.41 0.00 -5.74
C GLN A 111 9.08 0.70 -6.94
N ASN A 112 8.81 0.21 -8.16
CA ASN A 112 9.22 0.88 -9.39
C ASN A 112 8.14 1.89 -9.81
N ILE A 113 8.52 3.14 -9.96
CA ILE A 113 7.62 4.24 -10.37
C ILE A 113 6.91 3.89 -11.67
N ARG A 114 5.57 3.93 -11.65
CA ARG A 114 4.71 3.61 -12.81
C ARG A 114 3.96 4.84 -13.28
N LEU A 115 4.66 5.75 -13.95
CA LEU A 115 4.05 6.92 -14.60
C LEU A 115 3.76 6.64 -16.08
N PHE A 116 2.77 7.34 -16.61
CA PHE A 116 2.54 7.42 -18.05
C PHE A 116 3.61 8.33 -18.66
N LYS A 117 4.64 7.72 -19.24
CA LYS A 117 5.87 8.40 -19.67
C LYS A 117 5.66 9.44 -20.76
N SER A 118 4.66 9.26 -21.62
CA SER A 118 4.30 10.16 -22.72
C SER A 118 3.31 11.26 -22.32
N MET A 119 2.89 11.29 -21.06
CA MET A 119 1.94 12.28 -20.54
C MET A 119 2.66 13.31 -19.68
N THR A 120 2.09 14.51 -19.64
CA THR A 120 2.53 15.56 -18.73
C THR A 120 2.23 15.20 -17.26
N VAL A 121 2.81 15.96 -16.35
CA VAL A 121 2.51 15.88 -14.90
C VAL A 121 1.02 16.02 -14.65
N PHE A 122 0.40 17.04 -15.27
CA PHE A 122 -1.04 17.29 -15.15
C PHE A 122 -1.88 16.12 -15.68
N GLU A 123 -1.57 15.61 -16.86
CA GLU A 123 -2.32 14.51 -17.47
C GLU A 123 -2.20 13.21 -16.68
N ASN A 124 -1.04 12.93 -16.09
CA ASN A 124 -0.84 11.78 -15.21
C ASN A 124 -1.82 11.77 -14.03
N VAL A 125 -2.05 12.92 -13.41
CA VAL A 125 -3.00 13.06 -12.28
C VAL A 125 -4.44 13.05 -12.77
N LEU A 126 -4.74 13.75 -13.87
CA LEU A 126 -6.08 13.85 -14.43
C LEU A 126 -6.65 12.49 -14.83
N VAL A 127 -5.83 11.62 -15.43
CA VAL A 127 -6.25 10.25 -15.82
C VAL A 127 -6.73 9.45 -14.59
N ALA A 128 -6.06 9.58 -13.45
CA ALA A 128 -6.45 8.87 -12.24
C ALA A 128 -7.82 9.35 -11.68
N LYS A 129 -8.16 10.61 -11.87
CA LYS A 129 -9.48 11.15 -11.46
C LYS A 129 -10.64 10.56 -12.25
N HIS A 130 -10.41 10.04 -13.46
CA HIS A 130 -11.46 9.38 -14.22
C HIS A 130 -12.00 8.11 -13.53
N MET A 131 -11.26 7.50 -12.61
CA MET A 131 -11.77 6.39 -11.80
C MET A 131 -12.91 6.78 -10.85
N THR A 132 -12.98 8.05 -10.46
CA THR A 132 -14.02 8.58 -9.56
C THR A 132 -15.23 9.12 -10.32
N ARG A 133 -15.23 9.04 -11.64
CA ARG A 133 -16.34 9.50 -12.48
C ARG A 133 -17.61 8.70 -12.24
N THR A 134 -18.73 9.42 -12.12
CA THR A 134 -20.08 8.85 -12.00
C THR A 134 -20.86 8.85 -13.31
N SER A 135 -20.33 9.55 -14.34
CA SER A 135 -21.01 9.73 -15.62
C SER A 135 -21.05 8.45 -16.47
N ASN A 136 -22.23 8.17 -17.04
CA ASN A 136 -22.47 7.04 -17.95
C ASN A 136 -22.09 7.37 -19.39
N VAL A 137 -21.90 6.36 -20.24
CA VAL A 137 -21.61 6.47 -21.69
C VAL A 137 -22.61 7.39 -22.41
N PHE A 138 -23.87 7.36 -22.01
CA PHE A 138 -24.93 8.24 -22.56
C PHE A 138 -24.67 9.74 -22.29
N SER A 139 -24.21 10.10 -21.09
CA SER A 139 -23.91 11.51 -20.76
C SER A 139 -22.66 12.03 -21.47
N ALA A 140 -21.71 11.13 -21.79
CA ALA A 140 -20.52 11.46 -22.57
C ALA A 140 -20.86 11.78 -24.03
N THR A 141 -21.82 11.06 -24.65
CA THR A 141 -22.24 11.25 -26.03
C THR A 141 -22.93 12.59 -26.25
N PHE A 142 -23.64 13.12 -25.25
CA PHE A 142 -24.39 14.39 -25.35
C PHE A 142 -23.63 15.61 -24.82
N ARG A 143 -22.31 15.55 -24.59
CA ARG A 143 -21.46 16.65 -24.05
C ARG A 143 -21.98 17.27 -22.74
N LEU A 144 -22.80 16.56 -21.98
CA LEU A 144 -23.38 17.04 -20.71
C LEU A 144 -22.34 17.08 -19.55
N ASN A 145 -21.11 16.62 -19.81
CA ASN A 145 -20.06 16.43 -18.79
C ASN A 145 -19.07 17.59 -18.69
N HIS A 146 -19.30 18.71 -19.38
CA HIS A 146 -18.33 19.82 -19.40
C HIS A 146 -18.03 20.37 -17.99
N LYS A 147 -19.04 20.47 -17.14
CA LYS A 147 -18.87 20.94 -15.75
C LYS A 147 -18.07 19.96 -14.89
N GLU A 148 -18.29 18.66 -15.07
CA GLU A 148 -17.55 17.62 -14.35
C GLU A 148 -16.08 17.61 -14.78
N GLU A 149 -15.81 17.75 -16.07
CA GLU A 149 -14.44 17.83 -16.60
C GLU A 149 -13.71 19.09 -16.13
N GLU A 150 -14.38 20.24 -16.14
CA GLU A 150 -13.83 21.49 -15.61
C GLU A 150 -13.48 21.36 -14.13
N GLN A 151 -14.37 20.74 -13.34
CA GLN A 151 -14.10 20.49 -11.91
C GLN A 151 -12.92 19.55 -11.71
N MET A 152 -12.83 18.45 -12.48
CA MET A 152 -11.67 17.54 -12.40
C MET A 152 -10.35 18.25 -12.73
N ARG A 153 -10.35 19.17 -13.71
CA ARG A 153 -9.17 19.99 -14.04
C ARG A 153 -8.77 20.92 -12.89
N LYS A 154 -9.73 21.60 -12.28
CA LYS A 154 -9.51 22.45 -11.10
C LYS A 154 -8.96 21.66 -9.93
N ASP A 155 -9.58 20.54 -9.60
CA ASP A 155 -9.13 19.67 -8.52
C ASP A 155 -7.74 19.06 -8.81
N THR A 156 -7.39 18.84 -10.09
CA THR A 156 -6.06 18.36 -10.47
C THR A 156 -5.00 19.41 -10.20
N LEU A 157 -5.26 20.67 -10.57
CA LEU A 157 -4.35 21.79 -10.29
C LEU A 157 -4.16 22.00 -8.79
N GLU A 158 -5.26 21.96 -8.03
CA GLU A 158 -5.20 22.07 -6.57
C GLU A 158 -4.37 20.95 -5.96
N LEU A 159 -4.56 19.70 -6.40
CA LEU A 159 -3.76 18.58 -5.93
C LEU A 159 -2.29 18.75 -6.28
N LEU A 160 -1.95 19.18 -7.50
CA LEU A 160 -0.57 19.45 -7.91
C LEU A 160 0.07 20.56 -7.06
N LYS A 161 -0.69 21.57 -6.70
CA LYS A 161 -0.24 22.62 -5.77
C LYS A 161 0.09 22.05 -4.38
N ILE A 162 -0.81 21.22 -3.82
CA ILE A 162 -0.61 20.58 -2.52
C ILE A 162 0.65 19.71 -2.51
N VAL A 163 0.90 18.94 -3.59
CA VAL A 163 2.08 18.06 -3.67
C VAL A 163 3.36 18.78 -4.16
N GLY A 164 3.28 20.10 -4.42
CA GLY A 164 4.42 20.92 -4.84
C GLY A 164 4.91 20.66 -6.26
N LEU A 165 3.99 20.33 -7.20
CA LEU A 165 4.27 20.04 -8.61
C LEU A 165 3.51 20.96 -9.59
N GLU A 166 2.96 22.08 -9.10
CA GLU A 166 2.20 23.01 -9.93
C GLU A 166 3.06 23.67 -11.03
N ALA A 167 4.31 23.99 -10.68
CA ALA A 167 5.24 24.64 -11.62
C ALA A 167 5.59 23.76 -12.81
N GLU A 168 5.64 22.44 -12.61
CA GLU A 168 6.01 21.44 -13.62
C GLU A 168 4.80 20.80 -14.31
N LYS A 169 3.59 21.32 -14.13
CA LYS A 169 2.35 20.69 -14.60
C LYS A 169 2.32 20.36 -16.10
N ASP A 170 2.99 21.18 -16.92
CA ASP A 170 3.04 21.03 -18.37
C ASP A 170 4.27 20.24 -18.86
N GLU A 171 5.18 19.86 -17.95
CA GLU A 171 6.36 19.04 -18.28
C GLU A 171 5.97 17.56 -18.42
N LEU A 172 6.74 16.83 -19.23
CA LEU A 172 6.62 15.38 -19.30
C LEU A 172 7.01 14.76 -17.95
N ALA A 173 6.28 13.73 -17.53
CA ALA A 173 6.55 13.05 -16.26
C ALA A 173 7.99 12.50 -16.17
N THR A 174 8.59 12.16 -17.31
CA THR A 174 9.96 11.62 -17.41
C THR A 174 11.05 12.68 -17.29
N SER A 175 10.75 13.96 -17.48
CA SER A 175 11.72 15.05 -17.31
C SER A 175 11.93 15.46 -15.86
N LEU A 176 11.04 15.02 -14.96
CA LEU A 176 11.16 15.32 -13.55
C LEU A 176 12.34 14.58 -12.89
N PRO A 177 13.04 15.20 -11.91
CA PRO A 177 13.93 14.50 -11.00
C PRO A 177 13.21 13.34 -10.27
N TYR A 178 13.97 12.32 -9.86
CA TYR A 178 13.40 11.09 -9.29
C TYR A 178 12.46 11.34 -8.09
N GLY A 179 12.85 12.19 -7.15
CA GLY A 179 12.00 12.54 -6.00
C GLY A 179 10.67 13.19 -6.41
N LYS A 180 10.67 14.05 -7.45
CA LYS A 180 9.44 14.64 -8.01
C LYS A 180 8.59 13.61 -8.76
N GLN A 181 9.21 12.63 -9.44
CA GLN A 181 8.46 11.53 -10.05
C GLN A 181 7.74 10.69 -8.98
N ARG A 182 8.39 10.44 -7.83
CA ARG A 182 7.75 9.75 -6.69
C ARG A 182 6.58 10.55 -6.12
N ARG A 183 6.75 11.87 -5.93
CA ARG A 183 5.63 12.75 -5.52
C ARG A 183 4.48 12.71 -6.52
N LEU A 184 4.77 12.67 -7.82
CA LEU A 184 3.75 12.55 -8.86
C LEU A 184 3.01 11.20 -8.81
N GLU A 185 3.72 10.10 -8.55
CA GLU A 185 3.09 8.78 -8.37
C GLU A 185 2.14 8.77 -7.17
N ILE A 186 2.55 9.36 -6.04
CA ILE A 186 1.69 9.52 -4.87
C ILE A 186 0.51 10.44 -5.19
N ALA A 187 0.71 11.53 -5.91
CA ALA A 187 -0.38 12.42 -6.35
C ALA A 187 -1.42 11.69 -7.21
N ARG A 188 -0.99 10.79 -8.09
CA ARG A 188 -1.92 9.93 -8.86
C ARG A 188 -2.73 9.01 -7.96
N ALA A 189 -2.11 8.44 -6.93
CA ALA A 189 -2.83 7.64 -5.95
C ALA A 189 -3.85 8.51 -5.19
N LEU A 190 -3.47 9.70 -4.73
CA LEU A 190 -4.35 10.66 -4.04
C LEU A 190 -5.51 11.16 -4.90
N ALA A 191 -5.31 11.25 -6.23
CA ALA A 191 -6.35 11.66 -7.17
C ALA A 191 -7.58 10.74 -7.17
N THR A 192 -7.43 9.47 -6.73
CA THR A 192 -8.54 8.53 -6.56
C THR A 192 -9.32 8.76 -5.26
N LYS A 193 -8.96 9.76 -4.45
CA LYS A 193 -9.54 10.09 -3.14
C LYS A 193 -9.55 8.87 -2.19
N PRO A 194 -8.39 8.25 -1.95
CA PRO A 194 -8.33 7.08 -1.08
C PRO A 194 -8.51 7.49 0.39
N LYS A 195 -9.01 6.56 1.20
CA LYS A 195 -8.97 6.62 2.67
C LYS A 195 -7.81 5.81 3.24
N PHE A 196 -7.29 4.87 2.45
CA PHE A 196 -6.19 3.99 2.81
C PHE A 196 -5.15 3.94 1.68
N LEU A 197 -3.93 4.34 2.00
CA LEU A 197 -2.82 4.43 1.07
C LEU A 197 -1.74 3.40 1.42
N LEU A 198 -1.38 2.57 0.44
CA LEU A 198 -0.29 1.60 0.54
C LEU A 198 0.93 2.16 -0.19
N LEU A 199 2.03 2.34 0.53
CA LEU A 199 3.30 2.83 -0.01
C LEU A 199 4.33 1.68 -0.01
N ASP A 200 4.79 1.30 -1.20
CA ASP A 200 5.72 0.18 -1.40
C ASP A 200 7.11 0.72 -1.69
N GLU A 201 7.98 0.72 -0.66
CA GLU A 201 9.36 1.22 -0.69
C GLU A 201 9.49 2.61 -1.35
N PRO A 202 8.77 3.63 -0.84
CA PRO A 202 8.71 4.93 -1.50
C PRO A 202 10.06 5.67 -1.51
N ALA A 203 10.96 5.40 -0.58
CA ALA A 203 12.30 6.02 -0.51
C ALA A 203 13.38 5.24 -1.26
N ALA A 204 13.03 4.14 -1.95
CA ALA A 204 14.03 3.33 -2.67
C ALA A 204 14.80 4.16 -3.70
N GLY A 205 16.14 4.15 -3.60
CA GLY A 205 17.04 4.87 -4.51
C GLY A 205 17.19 6.37 -4.22
N MET A 206 16.65 6.87 -3.12
CA MET A 206 16.81 8.26 -2.66
C MET A 206 18.05 8.44 -1.79
N ASN A 207 18.66 9.63 -1.87
CA ASN A 207 19.68 10.04 -0.91
C ASN A 207 19.04 10.45 0.44
N PRO A 208 19.83 10.65 1.51
CA PRO A 208 19.28 10.99 2.82
C PRO A 208 18.40 12.25 2.82
N GLN A 209 18.82 13.32 2.14
CA GLN A 209 18.04 14.56 2.06
C GLN A 209 16.70 14.34 1.36
N GLU A 210 16.68 13.62 0.24
CA GLU A 210 15.45 13.29 -0.49
C GLU A 210 14.53 12.41 0.37
N THR A 211 15.09 11.52 1.19
CA THR A 211 14.34 10.68 2.13
C THR A 211 13.68 11.53 3.21
N ASP A 212 14.39 12.50 3.79
CA ASP A 212 13.83 13.42 4.79
C ASP A 212 12.71 14.28 4.20
N GLU A 213 12.90 14.80 2.97
CA GLU A 213 11.86 15.55 2.25
C GLU A 213 10.62 14.69 1.96
N LEU A 214 10.82 13.42 1.60
CA LEU A 214 9.71 12.47 1.38
C LEU A 214 9.01 12.14 2.71
N THR A 215 9.74 11.98 3.79
CA THR A 215 9.20 11.72 5.13
C THR A 215 8.27 12.85 5.56
N ALA A 216 8.74 14.11 5.47
CA ALA A 216 7.91 15.28 5.74
C ALA A 216 6.67 15.33 4.82
N PHE A 217 6.84 15.06 3.53
CA PHE A 217 5.75 15.02 2.57
C PHE A 217 4.69 13.97 2.91
N ILE A 218 5.08 12.74 3.29
CA ILE A 218 4.13 11.70 3.72
C ILE A 218 3.35 12.14 4.96
N HIS A 219 4.01 12.80 5.89
CA HIS A 219 3.36 13.34 7.09
C HIS A 219 2.31 14.40 6.76
N ASP A 220 2.63 15.31 5.83
CA ASP A 220 1.76 16.39 5.40
C ASP A 220 0.52 15.87 4.65
N ILE A 221 0.68 14.94 3.72
CA ILE A 221 -0.45 14.35 2.99
C ILE A 221 -1.35 13.52 3.91
N ARG A 222 -0.79 12.80 4.91
CA ARG A 222 -1.61 12.10 5.91
C ARG A 222 -2.58 13.06 6.58
N LYS A 223 -2.09 14.21 7.05
CA LYS A 223 -2.91 15.23 7.73
C LYS A 223 -3.90 15.91 6.78
N THR A 224 -3.40 16.30 5.60
CA THR A 224 -4.19 17.07 4.63
C THR A 224 -5.38 16.28 4.08
N PHE A 225 -5.22 14.96 3.88
CA PHE A 225 -6.22 14.09 3.27
C PHE A 225 -6.88 13.11 4.26
N ASP A 226 -6.64 13.22 5.58
CA ASP A 226 -7.14 12.30 6.63
C ASP A 226 -6.87 10.83 6.27
N LEU A 227 -5.63 10.53 5.86
CA LEU A 227 -5.24 9.22 5.36
C LEU A 227 -4.88 8.25 6.50
N THR A 228 -5.21 6.99 6.26
CA THR A 228 -4.57 5.85 6.91
C THR A 228 -3.50 5.32 5.95
N ILE A 229 -2.31 5.01 6.44
CA ILE A 229 -1.17 4.61 5.59
C ILE A 229 -0.59 3.28 6.08
N LEU A 230 -0.37 2.35 5.14
CA LEU A 230 0.47 1.18 5.37
C LEU A 230 1.70 1.28 4.46
N LEU A 231 2.86 1.23 5.08
CA LEU A 231 4.17 1.46 4.46
C LEU A 231 4.99 0.18 4.48
N ILE A 232 5.55 -0.24 3.36
CA ILE A 232 6.71 -1.15 3.32
C ILE A 232 7.95 -0.30 3.11
N GLU A 233 8.93 -0.44 3.98
CA GLU A 233 10.21 0.26 3.88
C GLU A 233 11.35 -0.55 4.50
N HIS A 234 12.57 -0.23 4.09
CA HIS A 234 13.80 -0.75 4.66
C HIS A 234 14.74 0.37 5.15
N HIS A 235 14.40 1.64 4.88
CA HIS A 235 15.09 2.81 5.44
C HIS A 235 14.62 3.05 6.87
N MET A 236 15.38 2.52 7.85
CA MET A 236 14.96 2.52 9.25
C MET A 236 14.72 3.92 9.80
N ASN A 237 15.50 4.93 9.41
CA ASN A 237 15.31 6.31 9.88
C ASN A 237 13.90 6.80 9.51
N LEU A 238 13.48 6.65 8.27
CA LEU A 238 12.13 7.00 7.82
C LEU A 238 11.07 6.24 8.61
N VAL A 239 11.24 4.91 8.73
CA VAL A 239 10.27 4.04 9.45
C VAL A 239 10.10 4.50 10.89
N MET A 240 11.22 4.74 11.59
CA MET A 240 11.18 5.11 13.01
C MET A 240 10.61 6.51 13.26
N ASP A 241 10.76 7.42 12.29
CA ASP A 241 10.29 8.79 12.38
C ASP A 241 8.77 8.92 12.19
N ILE A 242 8.20 8.21 11.21
CA ILE A 242 6.80 8.45 10.83
C ILE A 242 5.80 7.42 11.36
N SER A 243 6.26 6.25 11.84
CA SER A 243 5.34 5.15 12.14
C SER A 243 4.74 5.28 13.54
N ASP A 244 3.40 5.26 13.60
CA ASP A 244 2.68 5.12 14.88
C ASP A 244 2.84 3.68 15.43
N ARG A 245 2.95 2.69 14.52
CA ARG A 245 3.13 1.28 14.87
C ARG A 245 3.88 0.55 13.75
N ILE A 246 4.70 -0.41 14.15
CA ILE A 246 5.55 -1.20 13.27
C ILE A 246 5.23 -2.68 13.47
N TYR A 247 5.08 -3.41 12.37
CA TYR A 247 5.05 -4.87 12.33
C TYR A 247 6.34 -5.36 11.67
N VAL A 248 7.00 -6.31 12.31
CA VAL A 248 8.23 -6.91 11.79
C VAL A 248 7.95 -8.34 11.36
N VAL A 249 8.25 -8.64 10.11
CA VAL A 249 8.09 -9.98 9.55
C VAL A 249 9.45 -10.56 9.15
N ASP A 250 9.60 -11.85 9.43
CA ASP A 250 10.75 -12.63 8.99
C ASP A 250 10.29 -14.01 8.53
N PHE A 251 10.84 -14.52 7.42
CA PHE A 251 10.41 -15.75 6.76
C PHE A 251 8.89 -15.95 6.72
N GLY A 252 8.16 -14.88 6.42
CA GLY A 252 6.70 -14.86 6.30
C GLY A 252 5.94 -14.83 7.62
N LYS A 253 6.59 -14.81 8.77
CA LYS A 253 5.98 -14.79 10.11
C LYS A 253 6.13 -13.43 10.77
N LEU A 254 5.13 -13.06 11.56
CA LEU A 254 5.24 -11.90 12.46
C LEU A 254 6.16 -12.25 13.62
N ILE A 255 7.26 -11.51 13.79
CA ILE A 255 8.21 -11.74 14.88
C ILE A 255 8.11 -10.69 16.00
N ALA A 256 7.69 -9.47 15.66
CA ALA A 256 7.50 -8.38 16.64
C ALA A 256 6.45 -7.36 16.13
N SER A 257 5.83 -6.62 17.06
CA SER A 257 5.00 -5.45 16.76
C SER A 257 5.01 -4.46 17.92
N GLY A 258 5.04 -3.17 17.61
CA GLY A 258 5.05 -2.12 18.63
C GLY A 258 5.38 -0.74 18.05
N THR A 259 5.65 0.22 18.93
CA THR A 259 6.18 1.54 18.59
C THR A 259 7.67 1.44 18.21
N SER A 260 8.23 2.50 17.63
CA SER A 260 9.65 2.54 17.24
C SER A 260 10.57 2.22 18.41
N ASP A 261 10.32 2.78 19.61
CA ASP A 261 11.12 2.53 20.81
C ASP A 261 11.15 1.05 21.25
N VAL A 262 10.06 0.33 21.05
CA VAL A 262 9.94 -1.11 21.36
C VAL A 262 10.70 -1.92 20.34
N ILE A 263 10.49 -1.63 19.05
CA ILE A 263 11.07 -2.40 17.94
C ILE A 263 12.60 -2.26 17.88
N GLN A 264 13.15 -1.07 18.13
CA GLN A 264 14.59 -0.84 18.14
C GLN A 264 15.35 -1.66 19.20
N LYS A 265 14.68 -2.03 20.28
CA LYS A 265 15.26 -2.76 21.42
C LYS A 265 14.92 -4.25 21.41
N ASP A 266 14.07 -4.68 20.50
CA ASP A 266 13.67 -6.09 20.42
C ASP A 266 14.80 -6.95 19.86
N LYS A 267 15.29 -7.90 20.67
CA LYS A 267 16.38 -8.79 20.29
C LYS A 267 16.07 -9.59 19.02
N LYS A 268 14.84 -10.09 18.86
CA LYS A 268 14.44 -10.86 17.68
C LYS A 268 14.54 -10.03 16.40
N VAL A 269 14.21 -8.73 16.51
CA VAL A 269 14.32 -7.80 15.38
C VAL A 269 15.77 -7.56 15.03
N ILE A 270 16.61 -7.29 16.04
CA ILE A 270 18.05 -7.08 15.85
C ILE A 270 18.69 -8.31 15.21
N ASP A 271 18.40 -9.50 15.72
CA ASP A 271 18.95 -10.77 15.22
C ASP A 271 18.50 -11.03 13.76
N ALA A 272 17.23 -10.77 13.42
CA ALA A 272 16.72 -10.93 12.07
C ALA A 272 17.43 -10.02 11.03
N TYR A 273 17.83 -8.81 11.42
CA TYR A 273 18.54 -7.90 10.53
C TYR A 273 20.05 -8.11 10.48
N LEU A 274 20.66 -8.62 11.57
CA LEU A 274 22.08 -8.92 11.63
C LEU A 274 22.42 -10.31 11.09
N GLY A 275 21.41 -11.18 10.87
CA GLY A 275 21.62 -12.54 10.39
C GLY A 275 22.30 -13.43 11.42
N VAL A 276 22.13 -13.19 12.71
CA VAL A 276 22.61 -14.06 13.77
C VAL A 276 21.76 -15.33 13.74
N VAL A 277 22.34 -16.42 13.30
CA VAL A 277 21.74 -17.75 13.41
C VAL A 277 21.74 -18.09 14.89
N GLU A 278 20.59 -18.38 15.48
CA GLU A 278 20.56 -19.03 16.79
C GLU A 278 21.22 -20.39 16.59
N ASP A 279 22.41 -20.59 17.18
CA ASP A 279 22.99 -21.90 17.35
C ASP A 279 22.03 -22.72 18.25
N GLU A 280 21.42 -23.76 17.67
CA GLU A 280 20.61 -24.76 18.39
C GLU A 280 21.44 -25.55 19.38
#